data_8d2b3847189bb5e5d0edd00a41051ba5
#
_entry.id   8d2b3847189bb5e5d0edd00a41051ba5
#
_cell.length_a   1.000
_cell.length_b   1.000
_cell.length_c   1.000
_cell.angle_alpha   90.00
_cell.angle_beta   90.00
_cell.angle_gamma   90.00
#
_symmetry.space_group_name_H-M   'P 1'
#
loop_
_entity.id
_entity.type
_entity.pdbx_description
1 polymer ?
#
loop_
_entity_poly.entity_id
_entity_poly.type
_entity_poly.pdbx_seq_one_letter_code
_entity_poly.pdbx_strand_id
1 'polypeptide(L)'
;MDKKAVLSGTPLFRDIAPEALDAIAKRFDVEELRGGRVLFREGDLPDYLYVVVTGRLQAQHGDGAVIGEIGRGEPVGEMALLSGETRGADVVALRDSLLLRISRMALLDVVSKHPSALLSLCSTIARRSRRTARGARLDAARGNRTVSIIGAQRGLPLGALIERLGEAMRRTGKPVKCIGVTDVDKQFGEGAAQTPFGADDRHRILSEWLERRELAGGHLVLWSDGADEHWGQRCLRQSDRVLVVVSAAGGQPAVALARTLRQHAPRTPIDLLVLRPDGAPAGGIVEWRTLLGANAHYFLRPDAQADYDAVARQLTGHGLGIVFGGGGARGFAHIGLVRAMEELGIHADVVGGTSMGAFFAALHATGTSSRDMLKIARETFIDHNYLNDYVWPSVSLIRGRKFLQRLRAIFGETRIEDLRRPFFCVSTNLTRARQEVHDLGSLALWVGTSMCVPGIAPPVVWNGNLLVDGAVANGLPVDVMHALGRGPIIASDVAAGSGLDAPGIAGPDPEALLRRRSNPSRVSLFALLVGGFTATRDNGLRARDDLADLHLRMPVQGVRMFDWRGIESLVDRSYEYALAALKGYLDERRRADRPGPRGRPHLRTRAPALTPAARGRPPGSGSRGGSR
;
A
#
# COMPACT_ATOMS: atom_id res chain seq x y z
N MET A 1 36.97 -10.99 6.04
CA MET A 1 36.02 -10.96 4.88
C MET A 1 36.76 -11.32 3.60
N ASP A 2 36.29 -12.30 2.88
CA ASP A 2 36.83 -12.64 1.56
C ASP A 2 36.24 -11.69 0.49
N LYS A 3 36.98 -10.61 0.18
CA LYS A 3 36.58 -9.61 -0.83
C LYS A 3 36.41 -10.24 -2.21
N LYS A 4 37.20 -11.27 -2.55
CA LYS A 4 37.15 -11.98 -3.82
C LYS A 4 35.82 -12.71 -3.98
N ALA A 5 35.39 -13.45 -2.95
CA ALA A 5 34.11 -14.16 -2.95
C ALA A 5 32.90 -13.18 -3.07
N VAL A 6 32.99 -12.01 -2.45
CA VAL A 6 31.97 -10.97 -2.59
C VAL A 6 31.90 -10.43 -4.01
N LEU A 7 33.06 -10.05 -4.57
CA LEU A 7 33.12 -9.46 -5.92
C LEU A 7 32.71 -10.46 -7.00
N SER A 8 33.10 -11.74 -6.90
CA SER A 8 32.69 -12.78 -7.86
C SER A 8 31.17 -12.99 -7.92
N GLY A 9 30.48 -12.75 -6.82
CA GLY A 9 29.01 -12.81 -6.75
C GLY A 9 28.31 -11.56 -7.32
N THR A 10 29.04 -10.50 -7.63
CA THR A 10 28.44 -9.25 -8.15
C THR A 10 28.31 -9.29 -9.67
N PRO A 11 27.23 -8.73 -10.26
CA PRO A 11 27.09 -8.65 -11.71
C PRO A 11 28.25 -7.95 -12.42
N LEU A 12 28.92 -7.05 -11.71
CA LEU A 12 29.99 -6.20 -12.22
C LEU A 12 31.28 -6.98 -12.53
N PHE A 13 31.57 -8.00 -11.73
CA PHE A 13 32.85 -8.72 -11.79
C PHE A 13 32.69 -10.22 -12.11
N ARG A 14 31.48 -10.65 -12.48
CA ARG A 14 31.14 -12.07 -12.70
C ARG A 14 31.98 -12.72 -13.79
N ASP A 15 32.28 -11.96 -14.85
CA ASP A 15 32.94 -12.47 -16.06
C ASP A 15 34.47 -12.22 -16.04
N ILE A 16 35.03 -11.85 -14.89
CA ILE A 16 36.47 -11.59 -14.73
C ILE A 16 37.17 -12.89 -14.28
N ALA A 17 38.33 -13.16 -14.91
CA ALA A 17 39.14 -14.32 -14.56
C ALA A 17 39.54 -14.33 -13.06
N PRO A 18 39.59 -15.50 -12.39
CA PRO A 18 39.82 -15.59 -10.95
C PRO A 18 41.13 -14.94 -10.45
N GLU A 19 42.19 -14.99 -11.28
CA GLU A 19 43.48 -14.39 -10.94
C GLU A 19 43.44 -12.85 -10.99
N ALA A 20 42.76 -12.32 -12.02
CA ALA A 20 42.54 -10.88 -12.15
C ALA A 20 41.62 -10.34 -11.06
N LEU A 21 40.59 -11.12 -10.68
CA LEU A 21 39.66 -10.76 -9.60
C LEU A 21 40.38 -10.64 -8.24
N ASP A 22 41.40 -11.44 -8.00
CA ASP A 22 42.21 -11.37 -6.78
C ASP A 22 43.02 -10.06 -6.70
N ALA A 23 43.64 -9.66 -7.82
CA ALA A 23 44.35 -8.40 -7.93
C ALA A 23 43.41 -7.19 -7.76
N ILE A 24 42.20 -7.29 -8.31
CA ILE A 24 41.15 -6.26 -8.19
C ILE A 24 40.65 -6.19 -6.74
N ALA A 25 40.41 -7.31 -6.09
CA ALA A 25 39.91 -7.36 -4.71
C ALA A 25 40.84 -6.67 -3.69
N LYS A 26 42.15 -6.70 -3.95
CA LYS A 26 43.16 -6.01 -3.12
C LYS A 26 43.05 -4.48 -3.22
N ARG A 27 42.43 -3.94 -4.26
CA ARG A 27 42.25 -2.50 -4.49
C ARG A 27 41.00 -1.92 -3.84
N PHE A 28 40.16 -2.78 -3.30
CA PHE A 28 38.97 -2.35 -2.58
C PHE A 28 39.23 -2.16 -1.09
N ASP A 29 38.76 -1.05 -0.53
CA ASP A 29 38.67 -0.82 0.91
C ASP A 29 37.30 -1.22 1.43
N VAL A 30 37.20 -1.48 2.73
CA VAL A 30 35.96 -1.74 3.43
C VAL A 30 35.46 -0.46 4.06
N GLU A 31 34.19 -0.14 3.89
CA GLU A 31 33.54 0.99 4.52
C GLU A 31 32.26 0.55 5.23
N GLU A 32 32.10 0.91 6.50
CA GLU A 32 30.92 0.66 7.30
C GLU A 32 30.03 1.90 7.34
N LEU A 33 28.76 1.74 6.98
CA LEU A 33 27.77 2.81 6.96
C LEU A 33 26.58 2.45 7.83
N ARG A 34 26.33 3.25 8.88
CA ARG A 34 25.16 3.06 9.76
C ARG A 34 23.86 3.36 9.04
N GLY A 35 22.80 2.64 9.39
CA GLY A 35 21.44 2.92 8.97
C GLY A 35 21.06 4.38 9.24
N GLY A 36 20.39 5.02 8.27
CA GLY A 36 20.03 6.43 8.29
C GLY A 36 21.13 7.41 7.87
N ARG A 37 22.38 6.96 7.70
CA ARG A 37 23.48 7.86 7.26
C ARG A 37 23.52 7.99 5.76
N VAL A 38 23.91 9.18 5.32
CA VAL A 38 24.12 9.52 3.91
C VAL A 38 25.49 9.03 3.47
N LEU A 39 25.57 8.28 2.37
CA LEU A 39 26.82 7.86 1.74
C LEU A 39 27.42 9.00 0.92
N PHE A 40 26.61 9.64 0.09
CA PHE A 40 26.94 10.86 -0.65
C PHE A 40 25.65 11.59 -1.04
N ARG A 41 25.74 12.86 -1.37
CA ARG A 41 24.62 13.73 -1.76
C ARG A 41 24.60 14.00 -3.26
N GLU A 42 23.44 14.36 -3.76
CA GLU A 42 23.28 14.93 -5.10
C GLU A 42 24.17 16.16 -5.25
N GLY A 43 24.93 16.23 -6.35
CA GLY A 43 25.90 17.30 -6.60
C GLY A 43 27.33 17.05 -6.08
N ASP A 44 27.56 16.03 -5.24
CA ASP A 44 28.91 15.68 -4.76
C ASP A 44 29.82 15.20 -5.92
N LEU A 45 31.14 15.35 -5.75
CA LEU A 45 32.12 14.82 -6.70
C LEU A 45 32.23 13.29 -6.60
N PRO A 46 32.39 12.59 -7.74
CA PRO A 46 32.39 11.13 -7.78
C PRO A 46 33.79 10.53 -7.54
N ASP A 47 34.24 10.46 -6.29
CA ASP A 47 35.59 9.96 -5.98
C ASP A 47 35.66 8.42 -5.93
N TYR A 48 34.57 7.74 -5.55
CA TYR A 48 34.53 6.30 -5.32
C TYR A 48 33.36 5.63 -6.01
N LEU A 49 33.58 4.37 -6.46
CA LEU A 49 32.55 3.39 -6.71
C LEU A 49 32.39 2.53 -5.45
N TYR A 50 31.16 2.21 -5.11
CA TYR A 50 30.85 1.31 -4.00
C TYR A 50 30.15 0.05 -4.51
N VAL A 51 30.34 -1.07 -3.79
CA VAL A 51 29.58 -2.32 -3.97
C VAL A 51 29.01 -2.72 -2.61
N VAL A 52 27.71 -2.95 -2.56
CA VAL A 52 27.04 -3.37 -1.31
C VAL A 52 27.41 -4.81 -0.99
N VAL A 53 28.10 -5.02 0.13
CA VAL A 53 28.44 -6.35 0.66
C VAL A 53 27.29 -6.89 1.48
N THR A 54 26.84 -6.08 2.46
CA THR A 54 25.71 -6.35 3.34
C THR A 54 24.87 -5.08 3.51
N GLY A 55 23.62 -5.23 3.88
CA GLY A 55 22.75 -4.10 4.12
C GLY A 55 21.92 -3.68 2.90
N ARG A 56 21.40 -2.43 2.95
CA ARG A 56 20.55 -1.86 1.92
C ARG A 56 20.66 -0.35 1.87
N LEU A 57 20.80 0.20 0.68
CA LEU A 57 20.84 1.63 0.44
C LEU A 57 19.60 2.07 -0.36
N GLN A 58 19.30 3.36 -0.32
CA GLN A 58 18.24 4.00 -1.10
C GLN A 58 18.81 5.19 -1.84
N ALA A 59 18.54 5.26 -3.14
CA ALA A 59 18.77 6.45 -3.95
C ALA A 59 17.49 7.30 -3.97
N GLN A 60 17.65 8.62 -3.78
CA GLN A 60 16.55 9.58 -3.75
C GLN A 60 17.01 10.93 -4.33
N HIS A 61 16.09 11.74 -4.83
CA HIS A 61 16.35 13.13 -5.19
C HIS A 61 16.51 14.00 -3.94
N GLY A 62 17.08 15.21 -4.10
CA GLY A 62 17.27 16.17 -3.01
C GLY A 62 15.95 16.60 -2.32
N ASP A 63 14.80 16.48 -2.98
CA ASP A 63 13.45 16.70 -2.44
C ASP A 63 12.91 15.50 -1.64
N GLY A 64 13.67 14.40 -1.57
CA GLY A 64 13.32 13.17 -0.88
C GLY A 64 12.53 12.15 -1.72
N ALA A 65 12.24 12.43 -2.98
CA ALA A 65 11.58 11.48 -3.87
C ALA A 65 12.46 10.26 -4.13
N VAL A 66 11.96 9.06 -3.81
CA VAL A 66 12.71 7.81 -3.91
C VAL A 66 12.85 7.38 -5.38
N ILE A 67 14.09 7.18 -5.82
CA ILE A 67 14.45 6.67 -7.14
C ILE A 67 14.49 5.14 -7.13
N GLY A 68 15.09 4.54 -6.08
CA GLY A 68 15.23 3.10 -6.00
C GLY A 68 16.00 2.63 -4.77
N GLU A 69 15.89 1.32 -4.48
CA GLU A 69 16.71 0.65 -3.49
C GLU A 69 17.87 -0.09 -4.15
N ILE A 70 18.98 -0.20 -3.41
CA ILE A 70 20.21 -0.81 -3.84
C ILE A 70 20.58 -1.86 -2.80
N GLY A 71 20.61 -3.11 -3.23
CA GLY A 71 20.86 -4.27 -2.37
C GLY A 71 22.25 -4.87 -2.55
N ARG A 72 22.48 -5.99 -1.84
CA ARG A 72 23.73 -6.76 -1.91
C ARG A 72 24.15 -7.08 -3.34
N GLY A 73 25.45 -6.92 -3.61
CA GLY A 73 26.08 -7.18 -4.90
C GLY A 73 25.82 -6.11 -5.95
N GLU A 74 25.04 -5.10 -5.64
CA GLU A 74 24.78 -4.00 -6.58
C GLU A 74 25.82 -2.89 -6.43
N PRO A 75 26.30 -2.30 -7.56
CA PRO A 75 27.19 -1.16 -7.53
C PRO A 75 26.42 0.13 -7.21
N VAL A 76 27.10 1.10 -6.64
CA VAL A 76 26.58 2.41 -6.24
C VAL A 76 27.52 3.51 -6.67
N GLY A 77 26.97 4.54 -7.34
CA GLY A 77 27.73 5.70 -7.79
C GLY A 77 28.55 5.46 -9.08
N GLU A 78 28.27 4.37 -9.77
CA GLU A 78 28.91 3.99 -11.03
C GLU A 78 28.65 4.99 -12.15
N MET A 79 27.44 5.57 -12.22
CA MET A 79 27.05 6.47 -13.31
C MET A 79 27.90 7.73 -13.32
N ALA A 80 27.92 8.46 -12.22
CA ALA A 80 28.68 9.68 -12.08
C ALA A 80 30.20 9.44 -12.23
N LEU A 81 30.70 8.31 -11.70
CA LEU A 81 32.11 7.98 -11.80
C LEU A 81 32.58 7.77 -13.26
N LEU A 82 31.73 7.18 -14.11
CA LEU A 82 32.01 6.89 -15.52
C LEU A 82 31.77 8.11 -16.42
N SER A 83 30.68 8.86 -16.19
CA SER A 83 30.39 10.07 -16.97
C SER A 83 31.32 11.24 -16.65
N GLY A 84 31.89 11.24 -15.43
CA GLY A 84 32.66 12.38 -14.91
C GLY A 84 31.79 13.53 -14.39
N GLU A 85 30.47 13.33 -14.35
CA GLU A 85 29.51 14.30 -13.81
C GLU A 85 29.42 14.17 -12.29
N THR A 86 28.76 15.12 -11.62
CA THR A 86 28.46 15.04 -10.19
C THR A 86 27.45 13.93 -9.87
N ARG A 87 27.32 13.57 -8.59
CA ARG A 87 26.31 12.59 -8.13
C ARG A 87 24.91 13.05 -8.52
N GLY A 88 24.14 12.22 -9.20
CA GLY A 88 22.80 12.54 -9.67
C GLY A 88 21.68 12.26 -8.65
N ALA A 89 22.04 11.84 -7.42
CA ALA A 89 21.07 11.54 -6.36
C ALA A 89 21.78 11.47 -5.01
N ASP A 90 21.01 11.69 -3.93
CA ASP A 90 21.41 11.30 -2.58
C ASP A 90 21.37 9.78 -2.46
N VAL A 91 22.36 9.20 -1.78
CA VAL A 91 22.33 7.78 -1.40
C VAL A 91 22.44 7.67 0.11
N VAL A 92 21.47 6.97 0.71
CA VAL A 92 21.32 6.84 2.16
C VAL A 92 21.23 5.36 2.54
N ALA A 93 21.86 4.96 3.63
CA ALA A 93 21.71 3.63 4.17
C ALA A 93 20.33 3.48 4.81
N LEU A 94 19.50 2.52 4.34
CA LEU A 94 18.25 2.15 4.98
C LEU A 94 18.51 1.37 6.27
N ARG A 95 19.61 0.62 6.32
CA ARG A 95 20.07 -0.17 7.48
C ARG A 95 21.60 -0.21 7.54
N ASP A 96 22.14 -0.74 8.64
CA ASP A 96 23.59 -0.93 8.77
C ASP A 96 24.12 -1.69 7.55
N SER A 97 25.07 -1.08 6.85
CA SER A 97 25.56 -1.57 5.57
C SER A 97 27.08 -1.65 5.58
N LEU A 98 27.59 -2.71 4.98
CA LEU A 98 29.01 -2.89 4.72
C LEU A 98 29.24 -2.74 3.22
N LEU A 99 30.16 -1.89 2.84
CA LEU A 99 30.44 -1.57 1.46
C LEU A 99 31.90 -1.91 1.13
N LEU A 100 32.13 -2.31 -0.10
CA LEU A 100 33.46 -2.27 -0.71
C LEU A 100 33.56 -1.00 -1.56
N ARG A 101 34.61 -0.19 -1.37
CA ARG A 101 34.85 1.01 -2.18
C ARG A 101 36.13 0.90 -2.96
N ILE A 102 36.13 1.44 -4.17
CA ILE A 102 37.29 1.58 -5.01
C ILE A 102 37.38 3.01 -5.56
N SER A 103 38.55 3.63 -5.52
CA SER A 103 38.72 4.96 -6.06
C SER A 103 38.59 4.97 -7.59
N ARG A 104 38.23 6.14 -8.16
CA ARG A 104 38.11 6.32 -9.61
C ARG A 104 39.39 5.93 -10.35
N MET A 105 40.53 6.32 -9.87
CA MET A 105 41.82 6.00 -10.50
C MET A 105 42.09 4.48 -10.49
N ALA A 106 41.85 3.84 -9.36
CA ALA A 106 42.03 2.37 -9.26
C ALA A 106 41.04 1.62 -10.14
N LEU A 107 39.79 2.08 -10.28
CA LEU A 107 38.80 1.49 -11.18
C LEU A 107 39.22 1.64 -12.65
N LEU A 108 39.68 2.79 -13.08
CA LEU A 108 40.15 3.02 -14.44
C LEU A 108 41.36 2.15 -14.80
N ASP A 109 42.30 1.94 -13.84
CA ASP A 109 43.41 1.01 -14.01
C ASP A 109 42.90 -0.46 -14.16
N VAL A 110 41.90 -0.86 -13.39
CA VAL A 110 41.27 -2.18 -13.51
C VAL A 110 40.60 -2.35 -14.89
N VAL A 111 39.82 -1.38 -15.32
CA VAL A 111 39.07 -1.42 -16.59
C VAL A 111 40.02 -1.40 -17.80
N SER A 112 41.12 -0.67 -17.73
CA SER A 112 42.14 -0.64 -18.79
C SER A 112 42.82 -2.02 -18.98
N LYS A 113 43.02 -2.76 -17.89
CA LYS A 113 43.61 -4.10 -17.88
C LYS A 113 42.61 -5.21 -18.16
N HIS A 114 41.33 -4.98 -17.86
CA HIS A 114 40.26 -5.96 -17.97
C HIS A 114 39.01 -5.33 -18.62
N PRO A 115 38.97 -5.18 -19.98
CA PRO A 115 37.87 -4.55 -20.70
C PRO A 115 36.50 -5.21 -20.49
N SER A 116 36.45 -6.52 -20.15
CA SER A 116 35.22 -7.23 -19.80
C SER A 116 34.49 -6.62 -18.59
N ALA A 117 35.23 -6.05 -17.64
CA ALA A 117 34.65 -5.33 -16.51
C ALA A 117 33.84 -4.10 -16.95
N LEU A 118 34.30 -3.37 -17.98
CA LEU A 118 33.59 -2.23 -18.55
C LEU A 118 32.27 -2.66 -19.17
N LEU A 119 32.26 -3.74 -19.96
CA LEU A 119 31.04 -4.28 -20.58
C LEU A 119 30.01 -4.70 -19.53
N SER A 120 30.45 -5.35 -18.46
CA SER A 120 29.56 -5.74 -17.34
C SER A 120 29.00 -4.51 -16.61
N LEU A 121 29.80 -3.47 -16.43
CA LEU A 121 29.37 -2.18 -15.86
C LEU A 121 28.30 -1.52 -16.75
N CYS A 122 28.58 -1.37 -18.04
CA CYS A 122 27.64 -0.81 -19.02
C CYS A 122 26.32 -1.59 -19.07
N SER A 123 26.39 -2.93 -19.03
CA SER A 123 25.20 -3.79 -19.04
C SER A 123 24.33 -3.59 -17.79
N THR A 124 24.96 -3.36 -16.63
CA THR A 124 24.28 -3.12 -15.36
C THR A 124 23.60 -1.75 -15.37
N ILE A 125 24.28 -0.72 -15.87
CA ILE A 125 23.73 0.64 -16.04
C ILE A 125 22.54 0.61 -17.01
N ALA A 126 22.68 -0.04 -18.16
CA ALA A 126 21.61 -0.14 -19.17
C ALA A 126 20.36 -0.86 -18.60
N ARG A 127 20.55 -1.91 -17.80
CA ARG A 127 19.43 -2.58 -17.09
C ARG A 127 18.76 -1.66 -16.07
N ARG A 128 19.52 -0.89 -15.29
CA ARG A 128 18.99 0.08 -14.33
C ARG A 128 18.17 1.17 -15.03
N SER A 129 18.73 1.81 -16.05
CA SER A 129 18.06 2.85 -16.83
C SER A 129 16.75 2.35 -17.44
N ARG A 130 16.72 1.12 -17.98
CA ARG A 130 15.47 0.51 -18.50
C ARG A 130 14.44 0.25 -17.41
N ARG A 131 14.85 -0.13 -16.19
CA ARG A 131 13.94 -0.33 -15.05
C ARG A 131 13.34 1.00 -14.62
N THR A 132 14.15 2.06 -14.53
CA THR A 132 13.68 3.42 -14.19
C THR A 132 12.77 3.99 -15.28
N ALA A 133 13.15 3.87 -16.57
CA ALA A 133 12.35 4.36 -17.70
C ALA A 133 11.00 3.64 -17.88
N ARG A 134 10.89 2.38 -17.47
CA ARG A 134 9.62 1.63 -17.50
C ARG A 134 8.70 1.97 -16.33
N GLY A 135 9.06 2.96 -15.51
CA GLY A 135 8.30 3.28 -14.31
C GLY A 135 8.15 2.05 -13.41
N ALA A 136 9.17 1.15 -13.42
CA ALA A 136 9.21 0.03 -12.50
C ALA A 136 9.22 0.64 -11.10
N ARG A 137 8.00 0.97 -10.62
CA ARG A 137 7.73 1.30 -9.24
C ARG A 137 8.43 0.21 -8.45
N LEU A 138 9.23 0.64 -7.51
CA LEU A 138 9.80 -0.22 -6.49
C LEU A 138 8.72 -1.23 -6.15
N ASP A 139 9.01 -2.51 -6.38
CA ASP A 139 8.14 -3.57 -5.92
C ASP A 139 8.01 -3.41 -4.39
N ALA A 140 7.01 -2.66 -3.96
CA ALA A 140 6.50 -2.71 -2.59
C ALA A 140 6.11 -4.16 -2.23
N ALA A 141 5.96 -5.00 -3.26
CA ALA A 141 5.81 -6.45 -3.21
C ALA A 141 7.08 -7.23 -2.80
N ARG A 142 8.24 -6.62 -2.63
CA ARG A 142 9.32 -7.22 -1.83
C ARG A 142 8.93 -7.08 -0.36
N GLY A 143 7.97 -7.92 0.06
CA GLY A 143 7.44 -7.95 1.42
C GLY A 143 8.55 -7.85 2.47
N ASN A 144 8.23 -7.21 3.58
CA ASN A 144 9.13 -7.05 4.72
C ASN A 144 9.84 -8.36 5.02
N ARG A 145 11.13 -8.45 4.70
CA ARG A 145 11.90 -9.66 4.98
C ARG A 145 12.32 -9.70 6.44
N THR A 146 12.70 -8.56 6.98
CA THR A 146 13.12 -8.41 8.36
C THR A 146 12.18 -7.47 9.09
N VAL A 147 11.52 -7.99 10.12
CA VAL A 147 10.60 -7.23 10.99
C VAL A 147 11.20 -7.22 12.40
N SER A 148 11.34 -6.03 12.99
CA SER A 148 11.68 -5.94 14.41
C SER A 148 10.46 -5.75 15.26
N ILE A 149 10.41 -6.47 16.39
CA ILE A 149 9.35 -6.38 17.40
C ILE A 149 9.97 -5.88 18.68
N ILE A 150 9.55 -4.68 19.11
CA ILE A 150 10.12 -4.00 20.26
C ILE A 150 9.02 -3.75 21.30
N GLY A 151 9.29 -4.15 22.55
CA GLY A 151 8.42 -3.81 23.67
C GLY A 151 8.50 -2.32 24.02
N ALA A 152 7.36 -1.63 24.08
CA ALA A 152 7.31 -0.25 24.53
C ALA A 152 7.37 -0.12 26.06
N GLN A 153 7.09 -1.20 26.76
CA GLN A 153 6.98 -1.29 28.22
C GLN A 153 7.64 -2.57 28.70
N ARG A 154 8.26 -2.52 29.88
CA ARG A 154 8.78 -3.73 30.53
C ARG A 154 7.64 -4.64 31.00
N GLY A 155 7.87 -5.96 30.99
CA GLY A 155 6.90 -6.95 31.47
C GLY A 155 5.84 -7.37 30.48
N LEU A 156 5.92 -6.94 29.23
CA LEU A 156 5.08 -7.49 28.15
C LEU A 156 5.47 -8.95 27.87
N PRO A 157 4.49 -9.84 27.59
CA PRO A 157 4.76 -11.27 27.33
C PRO A 157 5.32 -11.50 25.91
N LEU A 158 6.44 -10.84 25.58
CA LEU A 158 6.97 -10.83 24.20
C LEU A 158 7.38 -12.22 23.74
N GLY A 159 8.00 -13.04 24.59
CA GLY A 159 8.42 -14.39 24.21
C GLY A 159 7.27 -15.24 23.65
N ALA A 160 6.17 -15.34 24.40
CA ALA A 160 4.98 -16.09 23.97
C ALA A 160 4.32 -15.46 22.73
N LEU A 161 4.28 -14.12 22.65
CA LEU A 161 3.76 -13.40 21.50
C LEU A 161 4.58 -13.72 20.24
N ILE A 162 5.91 -13.66 20.32
CA ILE A 162 6.82 -13.92 19.19
C ILE A 162 6.70 -15.36 18.71
N GLU A 163 6.60 -16.32 19.61
CA GLU A 163 6.42 -17.71 19.25
C GLU A 163 5.14 -17.93 18.44
N ARG A 164 4.00 -17.44 18.94
CA ARG A 164 2.70 -17.55 18.27
C ARG A 164 2.64 -16.79 16.95
N LEU A 165 3.17 -15.55 16.92
CA LEU A 165 3.21 -14.74 15.70
C LEU A 165 4.14 -15.38 14.66
N GLY A 166 5.31 -15.88 15.08
CA GLY A 166 6.24 -16.57 14.20
C GLY A 166 5.61 -17.83 13.59
N GLU A 167 4.82 -18.57 14.35
CA GLU A 167 4.07 -19.72 13.85
C GLU A 167 2.96 -19.30 12.85
N ALA A 168 2.22 -18.25 13.17
CA ALA A 168 1.24 -17.67 12.24
C ALA A 168 1.89 -17.20 10.93
N MET A 169 3.05 -16.56 11.00
CA MET A 169 3.82 -16.16 9.82
C MET A 169 4.31 -17.38 9.00
N ARG A 170 4.73 -18.47 9.62
CA ARG A 170 5.14 -19.71 8.90
C ARG A 170 3.96 -20.30 8.11
N ARG A 171 2.72 -20.19 8.62
CA ARG A 171 1.52 -20.64 7.89
C ARG A 171 1.26 -19.87 6.60
N THR A 172 1.89 -18.71 6.39
CA THR A 172 1.80 -17.99 5.10
C THR A 172 2.69 -18.60 3.99
N GLY A 173 3.41 -19.67 4.29
CA GLY A 173 4.11 -20.49 3.28
C GLY A 173 5.61 -20.22 3.16
N LYS A 174 6.18 -19.28 3.92
CA LYS A 174 7.63 -19.03 3.91
C LYS A 174 8.27 -19.39 5.27
N PRO A 175 9.54 -19.83 5.29
CA PRO A 175 10.28 -20.02 6.53
C PRO A 175 10.35 -18.73 7.34
N VAL A 176 10.23 -18.84 8.67
CA VAL A 176 10.35 -17.71 9.60
C VAL A 176 11.35 -18.05 10.68
N LYS A 177 12.31 -17.19 10.87
CA LYS A 177 13.30 -17.26 11.96
C LYS A 177 13.01 -16.12 12.93
N CYS A 178 12.80 -16.47 14.20
CA CYS A 178 12.71 -15.49 15.29
C CYS A 178 14.06 -15.49 16.03
N ILE A 179 14.63 -14.33 16.30
CA ILE A 179 15.94 -14.16 16.93
C ILE A 179 15.81 -13.08 18.01
N GLY A 180 16.09 -13.47 19.25
CA GLY A 180 16.21 -12.59 20.40
C GLY A 180 17.61 -12.59 20.99
N VAL A 181 17.79 -11.92 22.13
CA VAL A 181 19.07 -11.86 22.87
C VAL A 181 19.61 -13.27 23.14
N THR A 182 18.76 -14.15 23.66
CA THR A 182 19.16 -15.52 24.04
C THR A 182 19.65 -16.36 22.87
N ASP A 183 19.14 -16.14 21.66
CA ASP A 183 19.55 -16.87 20.47
C ASP A 183 20.95 -16.43 20.01
N VAL A 184 21.23 -15.13 20.12
CA VAL A 184 22.55 -14.56 19.80
C VAL A 184 23.59 -15.04 20.82
N ASP A 185 23.27 -14.96 22.10
CA ASP A 185 24.17 -15.34 23.16
C ASP A 185 24.48 -16.87 23.15
N LYS A 186 23.49 -17.70 22.81
CA LYS A 186 23.72 -19.13 22.55
C LYS A 186 24.68 -19.40 21.39
N GLN A 187 24.64 -18.54 20.35
CA GLN A 187 25.46 -18.73 19.15
C GLN A 187 26.89 -18.21 19.30
N PHE A 188 27.11 -17.12 20.06
CA PHE A 188 28.37 -16.37 20.09
C PHE A 188 28.97 -16.20 21.50
N GLY A 189 28.29 -16.71 22.51
CA GLY A 189 28.67 -16.55 23.92
C GLY A 189 27.87 -15.47 24.64
N GLU A 190 27.81 -15.57 25.95
CA GLU A 190 27.06 -14.65 26.81
C GLU A 190 27.46 -13.19 26.60
N GLY A 191 26.46 -12.29 26.48
CA GLY A 191 26.67 -10.88 26.24
C GLY A 191 26.95 -10.50 24.78
N ALA A 192 27.04 -11.46 23.86
CA ALA A 192 27.33 -11.20 22.45
C ALA A 192 26.23 -10.32 21.77
N ALA A 193 24.99 -10.45 22.20
CA ALA A 193 23.89 -9.61 21.73
C ALA A 193 24.13 -8.12 22.02
N GLN A 194 24.85 -7.80 23.09
CA GLN A 194 25.13 -6.42 23.51
C GLN A 194 26.39 -5.81 22.87
N THR A 195 26.95 -6.43 21.83
CA THR A 195 28.10 -5.89 21.08
C THR A 195 27.71 -4.55 20.42
N PRO A 196 28.43 -3.43 20.74
CA PRO A 196 28.16 -2.12 20.14
C PRO A 196 28.44 -2.11 18.63
N PHE A 197 27.91 -1.11 17.93
CA PHE A 197 28.23 -0.89 16.52
C PHE A 197 29.69 -0.45 16.34
N GLY A 198 30.41 -1.08 15.43
CA GLY A 198 31.79 -0.71 15.08
C GLY A 198 32.81 -0.99 16.16
N ALA A 199 32.50 -1.81 17.19
CA ALA A 199 33.40 -2.04 18.32
C ALA A 199 34.61 -2.93 17.97
N ASP A 200 34.40 -3.91 17.11
CA ASP A 200 35.42 -4.88 16.68
C ASP A 200 34.89 -5.85 15.63
N ASP A 201 35.67 -6.93 15.35
CA ASP A 201 35.27 -8.04 14.48
C ASP A 201 33.95 -8.73 14.91
N ARG A 202 33.60 -8.68 16.20
CA ARG A 202 32.33 -9.28 16.69
C ARG A 202 31.12 -8.61 16.09
N HIS A 203 31.16 -7.27 15.97
CA HIS A 203 30.09 -6.52 15.28
C HIS A 203 29.89 -7.03 13.86
N ARG A 204 30.97 -7.19 13.11
CA ARG A 204 30.95 -7.65 11.72
C ARG A 204 30.45 -9.10 11.61
N ILE A 205 30.95 -10.00 12.45
CA ILE A 205 30.54 -11.42 12.50
C ILE A 205 29.04 -11.54 12.76
N LEU A 206 28.52 -10.77 13.72
CA LEU A 206 27.10 -10.76 14.05
C LEU A 206 26.25 -10.21 12.89
N SER A 207 26.71 -9.14 12.24
CA SER A 207 26.02 -8.56 11.08
C SER A 207 25.98 -9.51 9.88
N GLU A 208 27.11 -10.16 9.56
CA GLU A 208 27.19 -11.19 8.51
C GLU A 208 26.33 -12.42 8.82
N TRP A 209 26.21 -12.79 10.11
CA TRP A 209 25.36 -13.91 10.52
C TRP A 209 23.88 -13.60 10.35
N LEU A 210 23.42 -12.40 10.74
CA LEU A 210 22.04 -11.94 10.53
C LEU A 210 21.69 -11.91 9.04
N GLU A 211 22.60 -11.37 8.22
CA GLU A 211 22.40 -11.31 6.77
C GLU A 211 22.31 -12.70 6.14
N ARG A 212 23.18 -13.63 6.53
CA ARG A 212 23.07 -15.02 6.04
C ARG A 212 21.73 -15.66 6.38
N ARG A 213 21.14 -15.32 7.53
CA ARG A 213 19.78 -15.77 7.91
C ARG A 213 18.71 -15.16 7.03
N GLU A 214 18.84 -13.90 6.68
CA GLU A 214 17.93 -13.22 5.75
C GLU A 214 18.04 -13.79 4.33
N LEU A 215 19.28 -14.03 3.86
CA LEU A 215 19.54 -14.59 2.53
C LEU A 215 19.11 -16.05 2.37
N ALA A 216 19.00 -16.80 3.45
CA ALA A 216 18.48 -18.17 3.41
C ALA A 216 17.02 -18.25 2.94
N GLY A 217 16.38 -17.10 2.76
CA GLY A 217 15.00 -16.96 2.29
C GLY A 217 13.98 -17.02 3.42
N GLY A 218 12.82 -16.40 3.18
CA GLY A 218 11.76 -16.31 4.18
C GLY A 218 11.75 -14.98 4.93
N HIS A 219 11.27 -15.02 6.17
CA HIS A 219 11.14 -13.84 7.03
C HIS A 219 12.06 -13.97 8.26
N LEU A 220 12.64 -12.84 8.64
CA LEU A 220 13.42 -12.71 9.86
C LEU A 220 12.67 -11.82 10.84
N VAL A 221 12.40 -12.32 12.03
CA VAL A 221 11.81 -11.57 13.14
C VAL A 221 12.88 -11.36 14.19
N LEU A 222 13.32 -10.11 14.35
CA LEU A 222 14.22 -9.70 15.41
C LEU A 222 13.37 -9.15 16.57
N TRP A 223 13.68 -9.48 17.82
CA TRP A 223 12.88 -8.96 18.91
C TRP A 223 13.72 -8.59 20.13
N SER A 224 13.25 -7.59 20.87
CA SER A 224 13.87 -7.08 22.08
C SER A 224 12.81 -6.52 23.03
N ASP A 225 13.03 -6.73 24.34
CA ASP A 225 12.18 -6.18 25.40
C ASP A 225 12.33 -4.66 25.55
N GLY A 226 13.36 -4.06 24.95
CA GLY A 226 13.59 -2.62 24.95
C GLY A 226 14.42 -2.16 23.77
N ALA A 227 14.28 -0.87 23.44
CA ALA A 227 15.03 -0.25 22.35
C ALA A 227 16.38 0.35 22.77
N ASP A 228 16.61 0.51 24.08
CA ASP A 228 17.76 1.25 24.61
C ASP A 228 19.05 0.45 24.61
N GLU A 229 18.96 -0.87 24.63
CA GLU A 229 20.11 -1.78 24.62
C GLU A 229 20.72 -1.91 23.22
N HIS A 230 21.99 -2.30 23.15
CA HIS A 230 22.69 -2.46 21.86
C HIS A 230 21.99 -3.44 20.92
N TRP A 231 21.40 -4.53 21.47
CA TRP A 231 20.60 -5.45 20.67
C TRP A 231 19.34 -4.80 20.12
N GLY A 232 18.57 -4.09 20.95
CA GLY A 232 17.38 -3.36 20.53
C GLY A 232 17.68 -2.33 19.43
N GLN A 233 18.75 -1.55 19.60
CA GLN A 233 19.22 -0.63 18.59
C GLN A 233 19.63 -1.31 17.28
N ARG A 234 20.26 -2.50 17.36
CA ARG A 234 20.59 -3.32 16.19
C ARG A 234 19.35 -3.83 15.49
N CYS A 235 18.36 -4.33 16.25
CA CYS A 235 17.07 -4.72 15.69
C CYS A 235 16.46 -3.59 14.87
N LEU A 236 16.44 -2.36 15.40
CA LEU A 236 15.90 -1.19 14.72
C LEU A 236 16.64 -0.90 13.41
N ARG A 237 17.97 -0.93 13.41
CA ARG A 237 18.78 -0.59 12.21
C ARG A 237 18.76 -1.68 11.13
N GLN A 238 18.42 -2.92 11.47
CA GLN A 238 18.41 -4.05 10.51
C GLN A 238 17.03 -4.32 9.90
N SER A 239 16.00 -3.57 10.28
CA SER A 239 14.62 -3.89 9.93
C SER A 239 14.11 -3.15 8.71
N ASP A 240 13.27 -3.84 7.94
CA ASP A 240 12.44 -3.24 6.89
C ASP A 240 11.17 -2.61 7.50
N ARG A 241 10.76 -3.07 8.71
CA ARG A 241 9.60 -2.58 9.46
C ARG A 241 9.80 -2.80 10.96
N VAL A 242 9.38 -1.85 11.76
CA VAL A 242 9.37 -1.95 13.22
C VAL A 242 7.93 -2.08 13.72
N LEU A 243 7.67 -3.08 14.53
CA LEU A 243 6.42 -3.30 15.23
C LEU A 243 6.62 -3.01 16.73
N VAL A 244 6.03 -1.94 17.22
CA VAL A 244 6.11 -1.56 18.63
C VAL A 244 4.93 -2.16 19.37
N VAL A 245 5.22 -3.01 20.36
CA VAL A 245 4.18 -3.67 21.18
C VAL A 245 3.83 -2.80 22.36
N VAL A 246 2.54 -2.48 22.49
CA VAL A 246 1.97 -1.69 23.58
C VAL A 246 0.80 -2.44 24.22
N SER A 247 0.53 -2.18 25.51
CA SER A 247 -0.67 -2.69 26.18
C SER A 247 -1.79 -1.64 26.12
N ALA A 248 -3.00 -2.05 25.80
CA ALA A 248 -4.19 -1.19 25.89
C ALA A 248 -4.53 -0.80 27.34
N ALA A 249 -4.07 -1.57 28.33
CA ALA A 249 -4.39 -1.36 29.75
C ALA A 249 -3.60 -0.23 30.40
N GLY A 250 -2.69 0.42 29.70
CA GLY A 250 -2.00 1.57 30.28
C GLY A 250 -0.55 1.76 29.88
N GLY A 251 -0.07 2.93 30.15
CA GLY A 251 1.26 3.43 29.90
C GLY A 251 1.22 4.66 29.01
N GLN A 252 1.70 5.79 29.53
CA GLN A 252 1.90 6.96 28.67
C GLN A 252 3.01 6.67 27.66
N PRO A 253 2.86 7.17 26.42
CA PRO A 253 3.89 7.01 25.39
C PRO A 253 5.25 7.52 25.90
N ALA A 254 6.27 6.67 25.84
CA ALA A 254 7.60 6.99 26.28
C ALA A 254 8.33 7.86 25.26
N VAL A 255 8.57 9.14 25.57
CA VAL A 255 9.34 10.07 24.73
C VAL A 255 10.75 9.51 24.43
N ALA A 256 11.35 8.80 25.39
CA ALA A 256 12.63 8.14 25.21
C ALA A 256 12.60 7.13 24.06
N LEU A 257 11.58 6.27 23.99
CA LEU A 257 11.40 5.31 22.89
C LEU A 257 11.28 6.02 21.54
N ALA A 258 10.47 7.09 21.47
CA ALA A 258 10.33 7.87 20.25
C ALA A 258 11.67 8.49 19.78
N ARG A 259 12.51 8.91 20.72
CA ARG A 259 13.86 9.41 20.42
C ARG A 259 14.75 8.31 19.87
N THR A 260 14.78 7.15 20.51
CA THR A 260 15.56 5.98 20.06
C THR A 260 15.13 5.49 18.68
N LEU A 261 13.82 5.43 18.41
CA LEU A 261 13.29 5.07 17.08
C LEU A 261 13.74 6.07 16.00
N ARG A 262 13.60 7.38 16.27
CA ARG A 262 14.07 8.42 15.32
C ARG A 262 15.57 8.38 15.07
N GLN A 263 16.35 7.99 16.07
CA GLN A 263 17.81 7.91 15.95
C GLN A 263 18.27 6.67 15.17
N HIS A 264 17.63 5.51 15.38
CA HIS A 264 18.10 4.23 14.87
C HIS A 264 17.28 3.66 13.72
N ALA A 265 16.05 4.15 13.51
CA ALA A 265 15.16 3.74 12.42
C ALA A 265 14.43 4.95 11.78
N PRO A 266 15.15 6.02 11.37
CA PRO A 266 14.53 7.31 10.98
C PRO A 266 13.63 7.23 9.75
N ARG A 267 13.78 6.18 8.93
CA ARG A 267 13.03 5.97 7.67
C ARG A 267 12.29 4.65 7.62
N THR A 268 12.48 3.80 8.62
CA THR A 268 11.81 2.49 8.70
C THR A 268 10.36 2.71 9.11
N PRO A 269 9.38 2.17 8.37
CA PRO A 269 7.98 2.22 8.75
C PRO A 269 7.76 1.63 10.13
N ILE A 270 7.05 2.36 11.00
CA ILE A 270 6.71 1.94 12.35
C ILE A 270 5.22 1.63 12.39
N ASP A 271 4.85 0.49 12.94
CA ASP A 271 3.48 0.13 13.24
C ASP A 271 3.34 -0.20 14.73
N LEU A 272 2.13 -0.09 15.28
CA LEU A 272 1.80 -0.51 16.64
C LEU A 272 1.15 -1.88 16.64
N LEU A 273 1.52 -2.71 17.61
CA LEU A 273 0.79 -3.91 17.98
C LEU A 273 0.20 -3.71 19.38
N VAL A 274 -1.10 -3.51 19.44
CA VAL A 274 -1.82 -3.19 20.67
C VAL A 274 -2.36 -4.49 21.27
N LEU A 275 -1.78 -4.91 22.40
CA LEU A 275 -2.31 -6.04 23.16
C LEU A 275 -3.58 -5.58 23.86
N ARG A 276 -4.72 -6.05 23.36
CA ARG A 276 -6.05 -5.65 23.83
C ARG A 276 -6.91 -6.87 24.15
N PRO A 277 -7.00 -7.27 25.43
CA PRO A 277 -7.99 -8.27 25.84
C PRO A 277 -9.41 -7.87 25.47
N ASP A 278 -10.32 -8.84 25.34
CA ASP A 278 -11.73 -8.54 25.06
C ASP A 278 -12.33 -7.63 26.13
N GLY A 279 -13.11 -6.63 25.69
CA GLY A 279 -13.74 -5.64 26.56
C GLY A 279 -12.83 -4.50 27.06
N ALA A 280 -11.54 -4.54 26.81
CA ALA A 280 -10.65 -3.44 27.19
C ALA A 280 -10.88 -2.19 26.29
N PRO A 281 -10.92 -0.98 26.85
CA PRO A 281 -11.03 0.25 26.06
C PRO A 281 -9.80 0.43 25.17
N ALA A 282 -9.99 1.05 24.02
CA ALA A 282 -8.88 1.38 23.09
C ALA A 282 -8.33 2.78 23.42
N GLY A 283 -7.76 2.95 24.62
CA GLY A 283 -7.17 4.24 25.02
C GLY A 283 -5.75 4.46 24.52
N GLY A 284 -5.39 5.72 24.24
CA GLY A 284 -4.00 6.13 24.00
C GLY A 284 -3.41 5.79 22.61
N ILE A 285 -4.18 5.21 21.69
CA ILE A 285 -3.67 4.81 20.36
C ILE A 285 -3.23 6.02 19.53
N VAL A 286 -4.02 7.09 19.56
CA VAL A 286 -3.72 8.33 18.81
C VAL A 286 -2.43 8.94 19.32
N GLU A 287 -2.26 8.99 20.63
CA GLU A 287 -1.08 9.52 21.31
C GLU A 287 0.16 8.69 20.94
N TRP A 288 0.06 7.35 20.99
CA TRP A 288 1.13 6.46 20.58
C TRP A 288 1.46 6.63 19.08
N ARG A 289 0.47 6.65 18.21
CA ARG A 289 0.69 6.84 16.77
C ARG A 289 1.34 8.18 16.47
N THR A 290 0.87 9.25 17.11
CA THR A 290 1.40 10.60 16.91
C THR A 290 2.84 10.72 17.41
N LEU A 291 3.12 10.23 18.61
CA LEU A 291 4.45 10.34 19.22
C LEU A 291 5.51 9.53 18.45
N LEU A 292 5.15 8.32 18.02
CA LEU A 292 6.09 7.42 17.33
C LEU A 292 6.10 7.64 15.81
N GLY A 293 5.15 8.41 15.26
CA GLY A 293 4.96 8.52 13.81
C GLY A 293 4.52 7.19 13.19
N ALA A 294 3.72 6.40 13.91
CA ALA A 294 3.34 5.06 13.45
C ALA A 294 2.33 5.13 12.30
N ASN A 295 2.61 4.34 11.24
CA ASN A 295 1.83 4.34 10.01
C ASN A 295 0.50 3.59 10.16
N ALA A 296 0.48 2.55 11.00
CA ALA A 296 -0.70 1.72 11.25
C ALA A 296 -0.65 1.14 12.67
N HIS A 297 -1.77 0.53 13.05
CA HIS A 297 -1.84 -0.25 14.28
C HIS A 297 -2.66 -1.52 14.06
N TYR A 298 -2.42 -2.51 14.89
CA TYR A 298 -3.11 -3.79 14.93
C TYR A 298 -3.56 -4.10 16.33
N PHE A 299 -4.79 -4.57 16.49
CA PHE A 299 -5.23 -5.17 17.74
C PHE A 299 -4.90 -6.64 17.78
N LEU A 300 -4.42 -7.10 18.94
CA LEU A 300 -4.13 -8.49 19.16
C LEU A 300 -4.65 -8.89 20.54
N ARG A 301 -5.56 -9.85 20.56
CA ARG A 301 -5.95 -10.56 21.76
C ARG A 301 -4.95 -11.69 22.00
N PRO A 302 -4.34 -11.74 23.19
CA PRO A 302 -3.29 -12.75 23.47
C PRO A 302 -3.72 -14.19 23.17
N ASP A 303 -5.01 -14.52 23.35
CA ASP A 303 -5.53 -15.88 23.19
C ASP A 303 -6.20 -16.15 21.84
N ALA A 304 -6.40 -15.14 20.99
CA ALA A 304 -7.11 -15.28 19.73
C ALA A 304 -6.17 -15.56 18.54
N GLN A 305 -6.08 -16.81 18.11
CA GLN A 305 -5.21 -17.21 16.99
C GLN A 305 -5.54 -16.45 15.69
N ALA A 306 -6.80 -16.13 15.44
CA ALA A 306 -7.22 -15.40 14.25
C ALA A 306 -6.58 -13.98 14.16
N ASP A 307 -6.32 -13.34 15.31
CA ASP A 307 -5.68 -12.02 15.34
C ASP A 307 -4.19 -12.15 14.95
N TYR A 308 -3.49 -13.18 15.44
CA TYR A 308 -2.11 -13.49 15.01
C TYR A 308 -2.03 -13.77 13.51
N ASP A 309 -2.98 -14.55 12.99
CA ASP A 309 -3.02 -14.88 11.56
C ASP A 309 -3.26 -13.63 10.69
N ALA A 310 -4.13 -12.72 11.13
CA ALA A 310 -4.39 -11.46 10.43
C ALA A 310 -3.16 -10.54 10.42
N VAL A 311 -2.49 -10.39 11.56
CA VAL A 311 -1.24 -9.63 11.66
C VAL A 311 -0.14 -10.29 10.80
N ALA A 312 0.02 -11.61 10.89
CA ALA A 312 1.00 -12.36 10.13
C ALA A 312 0.83 -12.18 8.62
N ARG A 313 -0.42 -12.28 8.09
CA ARG A 313 -0.68 -12.02 6.67
C ARG A 313 -0.24 -10.63 6.25
N GLN A 314 -0.53 -9.61 7.04
CA GLN A 314 -0.18 -8.23 6.72
C GLN A 314 1.34 -7.99 6.78
N LEU A 315 2.05 -8.56 7.75
CA LEU A 315 3.51 -8.45 7.87
C LEU A 315 4.25 -9.19 6.75
N THR A 316 3.70 -10.30 6.26
CA THR A 316 4.32 -11.13 5.22
C THR A 316 3.90 -10.77 3.80
N GLY A 317 3.08 -9.71 3.61
CA GLY A 317 2.60 -9.28 2.30
C GLY A 317 1.49 -10.16 1.71
N HIS A 318 0.73 -10.87 2.55
CA HIS A 318 -0.41 -11.69 2.18
C HIS A 318 -1.76 -11.12 2.67
N GLY A 319 -1.73 -9.96 3.37
CA GLY A 319 -2.93 -9.29 3.86
C GLY A 319 -3.79 -8.77 2.71
N LEU A 320 -5.06 -9.19 2.67
CA LEU A 320 -5.98 -8.80 1.62
C LEU A 320 -6.54 -7.40 1.87
N GLY A 321 -6.25 -6.47 0.96
CA GLY A 321 -6.84 -5.15 0.92
C GLY A 321 -8.05 -5.10 0.00
N ILE A 322 -9.13 -4.43 0.44
CA ILE A 322 -10.30 -4.19 -0.40
C ILE A 322 -10.59 -2.71 -0.50
N VAL A 323 -10.76 -2.23 -1.72
CA VAL A 323 -11.04 -0.82 -2.01
C VAL A 323 -12.40 -0.70 -2.70
N PHE A 324 -13.30 0.09 -2.10
CA PHE A 324 -14.61 0.39 -2.62
C PHE A 324 -14.66 1.78 -3.25
N GLY A 325 -15.00 1.84 -4.55
CA GLY A 325 -15.07 3.08 -5.31
C GLY A 325 -16.29 3.92 -5.02
N GLY A 326 -16.20 5.24 -5.21
CA GLY A 326 -17.32 6.16 -5.14
C GLY A 326 -18.20 6.08 -6.39
N GLY A 327 -19.53 6.23 -6.23
CA GLY A 327 -20.46 6.19 -7.36
C GLY A 327 -21.93 6.43 -7.04
N GLY A 328 -22.26 7.00 -5.89
CA GLY A 328 -23.65 7.21 -5.44
C GLY A 328 -24.42 5.90 -5.37
N ALA A 329 -25.64 5.84 -5.91
CA ALA A 329 -26.49 4.64 -5.90
C ALA A 329 -25.85 3.40 -6.55
N ARG A 330 -24.88 3.59 -7.47
CA ARG A 330 -24.12 2.48 -8.05
C ARG A 330 -23.30 1.72 -6.99
N GLY A 331 -22.94 2.39 -5.89
CA GLY A 331 -22.22 1.79 -4.77
C GLY A 331 -22.94 0.63 -4.10
N PHE A 332 -24.25 0.47 -4.30
CA PHE A 332 -24.96 -0.72 -3.82
C PHE A 332 -24.43 -2.03 -4.42
N ALA A 333 -23.74 -1.96 -5.54
CA ALA A 333 -23.03 -3.10 -6.11
C ALA A 333 -21.95 -3.69 -5.16
N HIS A 334 -21.41 -2.86 -4.24
CA HIS A 334 -20.45 -3.33 -3.24
C HIS A 334 -21.05 -4.35 -2.26
N ILE A 335 -22.36 -4.27 -1.98
CA ILE A 335 -23.08 -5.27 -1.18
C ILE A 335 -23.00 -6.65 -1.84
N GLY A 336 -23.17 -6.70 -3.17
CA GLY A 336 -23.02 -7.93 -3.95
C GLY A 336 -21.63 -8.55 -3.84
N LEU A 337 -20.59 -7.71 -3.88
CA LEU A 337 -19.20 -8.16 -3.65
C LEU A 337 -19.03 -8.73 -2.23
N VAL A 338 -19.49 -8.02 -1.20
CA VAL A 338 -19.38 -8.47 0.19
C VAL A 338 -20.11 -9.83 0.37
N ARG A 339 -21.30 -9.98 -0.22
CA ARG A 339 -22.03 -11.25 -0.20
C ARG A 339 -21.26 -12.40 -0.87
N ALA A 340 -20.62 -12.15 -2.00
CA ALA A 340 -19.78 -13.15 -2.67
C ALA A 340 -18.53 -13.51 -1.84
N MET A 341 -17.96 -12.54 -1.14
CA MET A 341 -16.84 -12.78 -0.23
C MET A 341 -17.27 -13.61 0.99
N GLU A 342 -18.42 -13.32 1.58
CA GLU A 342 -19.00 -14.10 2.69
C GLU A 342 -19.19 -15.56 2.29
N GLU A 343 -19.77 -15.82 1.11
CA GLU A 343 -19.98 -17.19 0.60
C GLU A 343 -18.66 -17.95 0.38
N LEU A 344 -17.64 -17.25 -0.11
CA LEU A 344 -16.34 -17.87 -0.38
C LEU A 344 -15.40 -17.90 0.84
N GLY A 345 -15.83 -17.39 2.00
CA GLY A 345 -14.99 -17.29 3.20
C GLY A 345 -13.79 -16.37 3.02
N ILE A 346 -13.90 -15.36 2.15
CA ILE A 346 -12.83 -14.37 1.91
C ILE A 346 -12.94 -13.25 2.94
N HIS A 347 -11.90 -13.07 3.73
CA HIS A 347 -11.83 -12.02 4.75
C HIS A 347 -10.84 -10.93 4.33
N ALA A 348 -11.30 -9.67 4.34
CA ALA A 348 -10.42 -8.52 4.16
C ALA A 348 -9.62 -8.27 5.43
N ASP A 349 -8.32 -7.99 5.29
CA ASP A 349 -7.45 -7.56 6.38
C ASP A 349 -7.41 -6.04 6.53
N VAL A 350 -7.60 -5.30 5.41
CA VAL A 350 -7.68 -3.83 5.38
C VAL A 350 -8.78 -3.43 4.41
N VAL A 351 -9.55 -2.40 4.77
CA VAL A 351 -10.65 -1.90 3.93
C VAL A 351 -10.50 -0.41 3.72
N GLY A 352 -10.74 0.05 2.49
CA GLY A 352 -10.75 1.47 2.19
C GLY A 352 -11.82 1.86 1.19
N GLY A 353 -12.17 3.13 1.13
CA GLY A 353 -13.15 3.58 0.15
C GLY A 353 -13.32 5.07 0.05
N THR A 354 -14.12 5.47 -0.94
CA THR A 354 -14.44 6.87 -1.24
C THR A 354 -15.95 7.03 -1.44
N SER A 355 -16.52 8.10 -0.89
CA SER A 355 -17.94 8.44 -1.05
C SER A 355 -18.85 7.27 -0.62
N MET A 356 -19.79 6.82 -1.46
CA MET A 356 -20.61 5.64 -1.18
C MET A 356 -19.75 4.39 -0.88
N GLY A 357 -18.59 4.27 -1.51
CA GLY A 357 -17.62 3.21 -1.20
C GLY A 357 -17.07 3.32 0.22
N ALA A 358 -16.86 4.53 0.75
CA ALA A 358 -16.46 4.74 2.15
C ALA A 358 -17.54 4.28 3.13
N PHE A 359 -18.81 4.51 2.80
CA PHE A 359 -19.95 4.06 3.61
C PHE A 359 -20.00 2.53 3.71
N PHE A 360 -19.91 1.81 2.59
CA PHE A 360 -19.91 0.34 2.59
C PHE A 360 -18.60 -0.25 3.15
N ALA A 361 -17.46 0.41 2.92
CA ALA A 361 -16.21 0.03 3.55
C ALA A 361 -16.27 0.12 5.08
N ALA A 362 -16.90 1.19 5.61
CA ALA A 362 -17.08 1.36 7.05
C ALA A 362 -18.02 0.29 7.64
N LEU A 363 -19.14 0.00 6.98
CA LEU A 363 -20.01 -1.10 7.38
C LEU A 363 -19.28 -2.45 7.36
N HIS A 364 -18.44 -2.71 6.36
CA HIS A 364 -17.65 -3.93 6.30
C HIS A 364 -16.57 -3.97 7.39
N ALA A 365 -15.95 -2.83 7.69
CA ALA A 365 -14.93 -2.72 8.75
C ALA A 365 -15.50 -2.97 10.15
N THR A 366 -16.76 -2.55 10.39
CA THR A 366 -17.49 -2.84 11.65
C THR A 366 -18.01 -4.27 11.75
N GLY A 367 -17.84 -5.10 10.72
CA GLY A 367 -18.31 -6.49 10.71
C GLY A 367 -19.78 -6.67 10.33
N THR A 368 -20.41 -5.63 9.74
CA THR A 368 -21.79 -5.70 9.26
C THR A 368 -21.92 -6.70 8.11
N SER A 369 -22.88 -7.62 8.18
CA SER A 369 -23.14 -8.59 7.13
C SER A 369 -23.71 -7.94 5.85
N SER A 370 -23.55 -8.58 4.70
CA SER A 370 -24.14 -8.11 3.44
C SER A 370 -25.66 -7.94 3.52
N ARG A 371 -26.33 -8.80 4.28
CA ARG A 371 -27.78 -8.72 4.57
C ARG A 371 -28.13 -7.45 5.36
N ASP A 372 -27.39 -7.17 6.42
CA ASP A 372 -27.60 -5.99 7.26
C ASP A 372 -27.20 -4.71 6.53
N MET A 373 -26.14 -4.75 5.69
CA MET A 373 -25.78 -3.65 4.81
C MET A 373 -26.94 -3.27 3.88
N LEU A 374 -27.60 -4.26 3.29
CA LEU A 374 -28.75 -4.03 2.42
C LEU A 374 -29.91 -3.36 3.19
N LYS A 375 -30.21 -3.85 4.40
CA LYS A 375 -31.22 -3.27 5.28
C LYS A 375 -30.89 -1.82 5.63
N ILE A 376 -29.69 -1.55 6.11
CA ILE A 376 -29.22 -0.19 6.47
C ILE A 376 -29.28 0.74 5.26
N ALA A 377 -28.86 0.26 4.09
CA ALA A 377 -28.86 1.05 2.86
C ALA A 377 -30.30 1.41 2.42
N ARG A 378 -31.24 0.44 2.47
CA ARG A 378 -32.67 0.70 2.20
C ARG A 378 -33.24 1.75 3.14
N GLU A 379 -33.09 1.55 4.44
CA GLU A 379 -33.57 2.49 5.46
C GLU A 379 -33.00 3.91 5.24
N THR A 380 -31.70 3.98 4.88
CA THR A 380 -31.01 5.28 4.77
C THR A 380 -31.36 6.04 3.51
N PHE A 381 -31.45 5.38 2.36
CA PHE A 381 -31.54 6.05 1.06
C PHE A 381 -32.92 5.90 0.38
N ILE A 382 -33.73 4.90 0.75
CA ILE A 382 -35.02 4.61 0.14
C ILE A 382 -36.17 4.93 1.10
N ASP A 383 -36.22 4.26 2.23
CA ASP A 383 -37.41 4.28 3.10
C ASP A 383 -37.58 5.65 3.79
N HIS A 384 -36.50 6.24 4.28
CA HIS A 384 -36.54 7.52 5.02
C HIS A 384 -35.91 8.70 4.25
N ASN A 385 -35.12 8.42 3.21
CA ASN A 385 -34.43 9.42 2.38
C ASN A 385 -33.79 10.55 3.20
N TYR A 386 -32.76 10.23 4.00
CA TYR A 386 -32.07 11.19 4.87
C TYR A 386 -31.33 12.32 4.13
N LEU A 387 -31.37 12.36 2.77
CA LEU A 387 -30.82 13.42 1.92
C LEU A 387 -31.84 14.50 1.56
N ASN A 388 -33.00 14.58 2.25
CA ASN A 388 -34.11 15.47 1.89
C ASN A 388 -34.21 16.75 2.76
N ASP A 389 -33.13 17.15 3.45
CA ASP A 389 -33.09 18.39 4.25
C ASP A 389 -32.66 19.62 3.40
N TYR A 390 -33.49 19.92 2.39
CA TYR A 390 -33.24 21.00 1.41
C TYR A 390 -33.09 22.38 2.04
N VAL A 391 -32.23 23.21 1.43
CA VAL A 391 -32.02 24.61 1.78
C VAL A 391 -32.00 25.47 0.54
N TRP A 392 -32.11 26.80 0.69
CA TRP A 392 -31.83 27.71 -0.40
C TRP A 392 -30.38 27.53 -0.86
N PRO A 393 -30.12 27.29 -2.17
CA PRO A 393 -28.83 26.84 -2.68
C PRO A 393 -27.79 27.97 -2.75
N SER A 394 -27.25 28.39 -1.60
CA SER A 394 -26.13 29.33 -1.58
C SER A 394 -24.77 28.59 -1.62
N VAL A 395 -24.63 27.50 -0.84
CA VAL A 395 -23.40 26.67 -0.77
C VAL A 395 -23.73 25.25 -1.19
N SER A 396 -24.93 24.75 -0.88
CA SER A 396 -25.37 23.38 -1.14
C SER A 396 -26.89 23.30 -1.28
N LEU A 397 -27.38 22.19 -1.86
CA LEU A 397 -28.80 21.91 -1.99
C LEU A 397 -29.43 21.37 -0.71
N ILE A 398 -28.66 20.67 0.13
CA ILE A 398 -29.11 20.12 1.41
C ILE A 398 -28.23 20.62 2.57
N ARG A 399 -28.77 20.57 3.79
CA ARG A 399 -27.99 20.86 5.03
C ARG A 399 -27.06 19.72 5.42
N GLY A 400 -27.38 18.48 5.04
CA GLY A 400 -26.65 17.29 5.39
C GLY A 400 -26.75 16.85 6.85
N ARG A 401 -27.54 17.59 7.68
CA ARG A 401 -27.70 17.32 9.12
C ARG A 401 -28.38 15.98 9.36
N LYS A 402 -29.47 15.69 8.65
CA LYS A 402 -30.21 14.43 8.77
C LYS A 402 -29.31 13.24 8.45
N PHE A 403 -28.52 13.36 7.37
CA PHE A 403 -27.61 12.30 6.96
C PHE A 403 -26.50 12.05 8.00
N LEU A 404 -25.86 13.10 8.52
CA LEU A 404 -24.85 12.95 9.57
C LEU A 404 -25.45 12.37 10.87
N GLN A 405 -26.68 12.74 11.25
CA GLN A 405 -27.40 12.12 12.37
C GLN A 405 -27.64 10.62 12.11
N ARG A 406 -28.01 10.25 10.88
CA ARG A 406 -28.16 8.83 10.51
C ARG A 406 -26.82 8.07 10.60
N LEU A 407 -25.74 8.64 10.11
CA LEU A 407 -24.40 8.04 10.25
C LEU A 407 -24.01 7.85 11.71
N ARG A 408 -24.30 8.83 12.56
CA ARG A 408 -24.11 8.68 14.02
C ARG A 408 -25.00 7.61 14.63
N ALA A 409 -26.23 7.45 14.16
CA ALA A 409 -27.11 6.37 14.61
C ALA A 409 -26.60 4.97 14.17
N ILE A 410 -25.94 4.88 13.01
CA ILE A 410 -25.37 3.63 12.50
C ILE A 410 -24.06 3.27 13.20
N PHE A 411 -23.13 4.22 13.30
CA PHE A 411 -21.76 3.98 13.75
C PHE A 411 -21.53 4.36 15.22
N GLY A 412 -22.48 5.04 15.86
CA GLY A 412 -22.32 5.54 17.24
C GLY A 412 -21.15 6.51 17.37
N GLU A 413 -20.45 6.40 18.48
CA GLU A 413 -19.21 7.15 18.77
C GLU A 413 -17.94 6.40 18.34
N THR A 414 -18.10 5.37 17.48
CA THR A 414 -16.98 4.56 16.99
C THR A 414 -15.94 5.44 16.32
N ARG A 415 -14.70 5.27 16.74
CA ARG A 415 -13.54 5.91 16.11
C ARG A 415 -12.88 4.92 15.14
N ILE A 416 -12.26 5.44 14.10
CA ILE A 416 -11.60 4.61 13.06
C ILE A 416 -10.50 3.75 13.68
N GLU A 417 -9.72 4.34 14.59
CA GLU A 417 -8.65 3.65 15.30
C GLU A 417 -9.12 2.57 16.28
N ASP A 418 -10.42 2.50 16.61
CA ASP A 418 -10.97 1.45 17.47
C ASP A 418 -11.43 0.22 16.70
N LEU A 419 -11.47 0.30 15.37
CA LEU A 419 -11.90 -0.78 14.50
C LEU A 419 -10.87 -1.91 14.49
N ARG A 420 -11.34 -3.14 14.65
CA ARG A 420 -10.48 -4.33 14.56
C ARG A 420 -9.87 -4.53 13.18
N ARG A 421 -10.65 -4.20 12.15
CA ARG A 421 -10.19 -4.21 10.77
C ARG A 421 -9.76 -2.81 10.40
N PRO A 422 -8.48 -2.59 10.11
CA PRO A 422 -7.99 -1.30 9.65
C PRO A 422 -8.84 -0.74 8.51
N PHE A 423 -9.22 0.52 8.66
CA PHE A 423 -10.08 1.22 7.72
C PHE A 423 -9.49 2.58 7.38
N PHE A 424 -9.70 3.01 6.16
CA PHE A 424 -9.51 4.40 5.76
C PHE A 424 -10.60 4.85 4.78
N CYS A 425 -10.90 6.15 4.79
CA CYS A 425 -11.66 6.78 3.73
C CYS A 425 -10.94 8.04 3.23
N VAL A 426 -11.35 8.50 2.04
CA VAL A 426 -10.72 9.63 1.38
C VAL A 426 -11.71 10.76 1.21
N SER A 427 -11.28 11.99 1.52
CA SER A 427 -11.93 13.22 1.11
C SER A 427 -11.01 14.04 0.19
N THR A 428 -11.57 15.08 -0.44
CA THR A 428 -10.82 16.05 -1.22
C THR A 428 -10.66 17.34 -0.43
N ASN A 429 -9.40 17.73 -0.20
CA ASN A 429 -9.07 19.03 0.38
C ASN A 429 -8.99 20.08 -0.73
N LEU A 430 -10.04 20.90 -0.87
CA LEU A 430 -10.10 21.95 -1.89
C LEU A 430 -9.11 23.08 -1.63
N THR A 431 -8.79 23.36 -0.36
CA THR A 431 -7.85 24.42 0.01
C THR A 431 -6.42 24.07 -0.45
N ARG A 432 -6.07 22.78 -0.42
CA ARG A 432 -4.74 22.29 -0.77
C ARG A 432 -4.68 21.54 -2.11
N ALA A 433 -5.79 21.43 -2.81
CA ALA A 433 -5.95 20.75 -4.09
C ALA A 433 -5.40 19.30 -4.10
N ARG A 434 -5.66 18.54 -3.03
CA ARG A 434 -5.18 17.15 -2.89
C ARG A 434 -6.17 16.25 -2.17
N GLN A 435 -5.94 14.92 -2.29
CA GLN A 435 -6.66 13.96 -1.46
C GLN A 435 -6.22 14.08 0.01
N GLU A 436 -7.15 13.82 0.91
CA GLU A 436 -6.91 13.71 2.34
C GLU A 436 -7.39 12.33 2.82
N VAL A 437 -6.50 11.56 3.44
CA VAL A 437 -6.79 10.21 3.94
C VAL A 437 -7.17 10.29 5.42
N HIS A 438 -8.29 9.69 5.77
CA HIS A 438 -8.80 9.63 7.14
C HIS A 438 -8.73 8.20 7.65
N ASP A 439 -7.79 7.93 8.53
CA ASP A 439 -7.56 6.64 9.19
C ASP A 439 -7.57 6.74 10.72
N LEU A 440 -8.01 7.89 11.23
CA LEU A 440 -8.19 8.23 12.64
C LEU A 440 -9.39 9.13 12.83
N GLY A 441 -9.99 9.10 14.02
CA GLY A 441 -11.07 10.00 14.43
C GLY A 441 -12.46 9.41 14.25
N SER A 442 -13.49 10.23 14.32
CA SER A 442 -14.90 9.79 14.25
C SER A 442 -15.23 9.13 12.92
N LEU A 443 -15.64 7.87 12.96
CA LEU A 443 -16.03 7.11 11.77
C LEU A 443 -17.21 7.78 11.04
N ALA A 444 -18.24 8.17 11.79
CA ALA A 444 -19.43 8.85 11.24
C ALA A 444 -19.07 10.18 10.55
N LEU A 445 -18.18 10.98 11.16
CA LEU A 445 -17.77 12.26 10.58
C LEU A 445 -17.01 12.08 9.27
N TRP A 446 -16.00 11.21 9.26
CA TRP A 446 -15.13 11.08 8.09
C TRP A 446 -15.79 10.35 6.93
N VAL A 447 -16.66 9.37 7.20
CA VAL A 447 -17.53 8.78 6.18
C VAL A 447 -18.47 9.84 5.61
N GLY A 448 -19.11 10.65 6.48
CA GLY A 448 -19.96 11.76 6.04
C GLY A 448 -19.19 12.79 5.19
N THR A 449 -17.96 13.15 5.60
CA THR A 449 -17.10 14.08 4.84
C THR A 449 -16.74 13.53 3.47
N SER A 450 -16.41 12.23 3.40
CA SER A 450 -16.13 11.54 2.13
C SER A 450 -17.32 11.53 1.16
N MET A 451 -18.55 11.78 1.66
CA MET A 451 -19.80 11.78 0.89
C MET A 451 -20.35 13.20 0.64
N CYS A 452 -19.63 14.25 1.02
CA CYS A 452 -20.05 15.65 0.79
C CYS A 452 -19.84 16.06 -0.68
N VAL A 453 -20.74 15.62 -1.57
CA VAL A 453 -20.69 15.96 -3.01
C VAL A 453 -20.82 17.47 -3.18
N PRO A 454 -19.86 18.15 -3.85
CA PRO A 454 -19.92 19.59 -4.08
C PRO A 454 -21.23 20.04 -4.72
N GLY A 455 -21.83 21.11 -4.19
CA GLY A 455 -23.13 21.64 -4.62
C GLY A 455 -24.34 20.87 -4.07
N ILE A 456 -24.20 19.62 -3.63
CA ILE A 456 -25.27 18.82 -2.99
C ILE A 456 -25.25 19.00 -1.48
N ALA A 457 -24.14 18.61 -0.84
CA ALA A 457 -23.93 18.73 0.59
C ALA A 457 -22.87 19.79 0.90
N PRO A 458 -22.97 20.49 2.06
CA PRO A 458 -22.01 21.52 2.40
C PRO A 458 -20.62 20.93 2.64
N PRO A 459 -19.54 21.63 2.26
CA PRO A 459 -18.18 21.25 2.62
C PRO A 459 -18.01 21.17 4.15
N VAL A 460 -17.18 20.23 4.60
CA VAL A 460 -16.76 20.16 6.00
C VAL A 460 -15.53 21.03 6.19
N VAL A 461 -15.59 21.94 7.19
CA VAL A 461 -14.44 22.78 7.56
C VAL A 461 -13.65 22.08 8.66
N TRP A 462 -12.38 21.81 8.40
CA TRP A 462 -11.47 21.16 9.35
C TRP A 462 -10.09 21.82 9.33
N ASN A 463 -9.65 22.32 10.47
CA ASN A 463 -8.36 23.01 10.62
C ASN A 463 -8.11 24.08 9.52
N GLY A 464 -9.13 24.89 9.23
CA GLY A 464 -9.06 25.93 8.20
C GLY A 464 -9.09 25.43 6.75
N ASN A 465 -9.27 24.13 6.53
CA ASN A 465 -9.38 23.54 5.19
C ASN A 465 -10.82 23.21 4.85
N LEU A 466 -11.19 23.33 3.56
CA LEU A 466 -12.48 22.91 3.02
C LEU A 466 -12.35 21.49 2.46
N LEU A 467 -13.10 20.56 3.07
CA LEU A 467 -13.13 19.15 2.67
C LEU A 467 -14.46 18.82 1.99
N VAL A 468 -14.39 18.10 0.89
CA VAL A 468 -15.55 17.62 0.11
C VAL A 468 -15.39 16.15 -0.25
N ASP A 469 -16.35 15.60 -1.00
CA ASP A 469 -16.35 14.21 -1.46
C ASP A 469 -15.00 13.81 -2.07
N GLY A 470 -14.53 12.65 -1.65
CA GLY A 470 -13.24 12.13 -2.08
C GLY A 470 -13.16 11.80 -3.57
N ALA A 471 -14.31 11.56 -4.22
CA ALA A 471 -14.33 11.22 -5.64
C ALA A 471 -13.84 12.35 -6.55
N VAL A 472 -13.78 13.59 -6.05
CA VAL A 472 -13.22 14.73 -6.79
C VAL A 472 -11.72 14.52 -7.04
N ALA A 473 -10.95 14.08 -6.05
CA ALA A 473 -9.51 13.85 -6.19
C ALA A 473 -9.18 12.38 -6.46
N ASN A 474 -9.85 11.45 -5.75
CA ASN A 474 -9.56 10.02 -5.83
C ASN A 474 -10.82 9.17 -5.59
N GLY A 475 -11.51 8.81 -6.65
CA GLY A 475 -12.75 8.05 -6.57
C GLY A 475 -12.57 6.55 -6.33
N LEU A 476 -11.35 6.00 -6.49
CA LEU A 476 -11.02 4.59 -6.23
C LEU A 476 -9.60 4.55 -5.64
N PRO A 477 -9.44 4.62 -4.29
CA PRO A 477 -8.16 4.89 -3.64
C PRO A 477 -7.26 3.65 -3.54
N VAL A 478 -6.99 3.00 -4.67
CA VAL A 478 -6.09 1.82 -4.77
C VAL A 478 -4.65 2.21 -4.47
N ASP A 479 -4.23 3.42 -4.84
CA ASP A 479 -2.91 3.97 -4.55
C ASP A 479 -2.66 4.10 -3.04
N VAL A 480 -3.67 4.51 -2.27
CA VAL A 480 -3.60 4.56 -0.81
C VAL A 480 -3.43 3.15 -0.23
N MET A 481 -4.24 2.19 -0.67
CA MET A 481 -4.14 0.79 -0.23
C MET A 481 -2.78 0.19 -0.61
N HIS A 482 -2.31 0.46 -1.82
CA HIS A 482 -1.03 -0.04 -2.32
C HIS A 482 0.16 0.51 -1.51
N ALA A 483 0.11 1.79 -1.11
CA ALA A 483 1.14 2.43 -0.29
C ALA A 483 1.27 1.78 1.11
N LEU A 484 0.22 1.14 1.62
CA LEU A 484 0.30 0.39 2.88
C LEU A 484 1.18 -0.87 2.76
N GLY A 485 1.33 -1.45 1.56
CA GLY A 485 2.22 -2.57 1.28
C GLY A 485 1.86 -3.85 2.04
N ARG A 486 0.56 -4.13 2.26
CA ARG A 486 0.11 -5.26 3.10
C ARG A 486 -0.10 -6.57 2.36
N GLY A 487 -0.31 -6.50 1.04
CA GLY A 487 -0.54 -7.68 0.20
C GLY A 487 -1.44 -7.39 -0.99
N PRO A 488 -2.14 -8.41 -1.51
CA PRO A 488 -2.96 -8.27 -2.69
C PRO A 488 -4.16 -7.34 -2.47
N ILE A 489 -4.58 -6.67 -3.54
CA ILE A 489 -5.65 -5.67 -3.53
C ILE A 489 -6.77 -6.08 -4.49
N ILE A 490 -8.00 -6.11 -3.97
CA ILE A 490 -9.22 -6.22 -4.77
C ILE A 490 -9.85 -4.82 -4.84
N ALA A 491 -10.01 -4.28 -6.03
CA ALA A 491 -10.66 -3.01 -6.27
C ALA A 491 -12.07 -3.23 -6.83
N SER A 492 -13.09 -2.69 -6.15
CA SER A 492 -14.48 -2.69 -6.59
C SER A 492 -14.82 -1.34 -7.21
N ASP A 493 -14.79 -1.27 -8.53
CA ASP A 493 -15.06 -0.06 -9.29
C ASP A 493 -16.52 0.01 -9.75
N VAL A 494 -17.20 1.05 -9.34
CA VAL A 494 -18.60 1.36 -9.70
C VAL A 494 -18.69 2.61 -10.59
N ALA A 495 -17.57 3.04 -11.17
CA ALA A 495 -17.57 4.11 -12.15
C ALA A 495 -18.29 3.60 -13.43
N ALA A 496 -19.38 4.23 -13.80
CA ALA A 496 -19.85 4.15 -15.18
C ALA A 496 -19.09 5.20 -15.98
N GLY A 497 -18.68 4.88 -17.19
CA GLY A 497 -18.10 5.87 -18.11
C GLY A 497 -18.90 7.17 -18.12
N SER A 498 -18.32 8.27 -18.46
CA SER A 498 -18.86 9.64 -18.31
C SER A 498 -20.28 9.84 -18.85
N GLY A 499 -20.78 8.98 -19.74
CA GLY A 499 -22.20 8.87 -20.14
C GLY A 499 -22.92 10.20 -20.47
N LEU A 500 -22.16 11.29 -20.57
CA LEU A 500 -22.66 12.61 -20.99
C LEU A 500 -22.49 12.70 -22.50
N ASP A 501 -23.39 12.04 -23.21
CA ASP A 501 -23.46 12.12 -24.67
C ASP A 501 -24.51 13.16 -25.08
N ALA A 502 -24.25 13.84 -26.17
CA ALA A 502 -25.20 14.76 -26.81
C ALA A 502 -25.57 14.23 -28.21
N PRO A 503 -26.28 13.09 -28.32
CA PRO A 503 -26.60 12.49 -29.60
C PRO A 503 -27.46 13.41 -30.43
N GLY A 504 -27.16 13.51 -31.74
CA GLY A 504 -27.87 14.36 -32.69
C GLY A 504 -27.49 15.83 -32.64
N ILE A 505 -26.39 16.21 -31.98
CA ILE A 505 -25.71 17.51 -32.10
C ILE A 505 -24.39 17.25 -32.81
N ALA A 506 -24.31 17.65 -34.07
CA ALA A 506 -23.17 17.33 -34.94
C ALA A 506 -22.16 18.47 -35.08
N GLY A 507 -22.42 19.64 -34.57
CA GLY A 507 -21.58 20.83 -34.74
C GLY A 507 -21.32 21.59 -33.44
N PRO A 508 -20.38 22.55 -33.42
CA PRO A 508 -20.07 23.37 -32.26
C PRO A 508 -21.12 24.45 -32.05
N ASP A 509 -22.31 24.06 -31.56
CA ASP A 509 -23.38 24.98 -31.24
C ASP A 509 -23.51 25.15 -29.71
N PRO A 510 -23.08 26.29 -29.15
CA PRO A 510 -23.10 26.52 -27.70
C PRO A 510 -24.50 26.58 -27.10
N GLU A 511 -25.53 26.85 -27.93
CA GLU A 511 -26.91 26.94 -27.49
C GLU A 511 -27.75 25.67 -27.78
N ALA A 512 -27.17 24.68 -28.43
CA ALA A 512 -27.88 23.49 -28.86
C ALA A 512 -28.63 22.77 -27.73
N LEU A 513 -28.04 22.70 -26.53
CA LEU A 513 -28.68 22.13 -25.35
C LEU A 513 -29.78 23.02 -24.76
N LEU A 514 -29.71 24.35 -24.93
CA LEU A 514 -30.68 25.32 -24.41
C LEU A 514 -31.92 25.40 -25.31
N ARG A 515 -31.76 25.27 -26.64
CA ARG A 515 -32.82 25.33 -27.62
C ARG A 515 -33.71 24.09 -27.65
N ARG A 516 -33.25 22.94 -27.21
CA ARG A 516 -34.04 21.70 -27.17
C ARG A 516 -34.98 21.66 -25.97
N ARG A 517 -36.29 21.86 -26.17
CA ARG A 517 -37.33 21.67 -25.15
C ARG A 517 -37.42 20.24 -24.61
N SER A 518 -36.99 19.25 -25.38
CA SER A 518 -36.81 17.87 -24.94
C SER A 518 -35.34 17.46 -25.17
N ASN A 519 -34.49 17.66 -24.18
CA ASN A 519 -33.10 17.19 -24.21
C ASN A 519 -33.06 15.65 -24.07
N PRO A 520 -32.87 14.88 -25.17
CA PRO A 520 -32.90 13.41 -25.10
C PRO A 520 -31.71 12.84 -24.30
N SER A 521 -30.64 13.60 -24.19
CA SER A 521 -29.44 13.23 -23.41
C SER A 521 -29.57 13.57 -21.92
N ARG A 522 -30.59 14.32 -21.51
CA ARG A 522 -30.79 14.78 -20.12
C ARG A 522 -29.54 15.36 -19.47
N VAL A 523 -28.72 16.09 -20.22
CA VAL A 523 -27.57 16.82 -19.71
C VAL A 523 -28.09 17.96 -18.83
N SER A 524 -28.05 17.80 -17.52
CA SER A 524 -28.44 18.83 -16.55
C SER A 524 -27.19 19.59 -16.08
N LEU A 525 -27.39 20.82 -15.57
CA LEU A 525 -26.32 21.61 -14.94
C LEU A 525 -25.56 20.77 -13.90
N PHE A 526 -26.30 20.01 -13.11
CA PHE A 526 -25.74 19.12 -12.11
C PHE A 526 -24.89 17.97 -12.72
N ALA A 527 -25.39 17.34 -13.79
CA ALA A 527 -24.65 16.31 -14.52
C ALA A 527 -23.35 16.86 -15.11
N LEU A 528 -23.37 18.10 -15.61
CA LEU A 528 -22.17 18.80 -16.12
C LEU A 528 -21.16 19.07 -14.99
N LEU A 529 -21.61 19.57 -13.84
CA LEU A 529 -20.75 19.83 -12.71
C LEU A 529 -20.10 18.52 -12.20
N VAL A 530 -20.89 17.48 -11.97
CA VAL A 530 -20.39 16.16 -11.54
C VAL A 530 -19.50 15.53 -12.61
N GLY A 531 -19.89 15.62 -13.89
CA GLY A 531 -19.10 15.15 -15.03
C GLY A 531 -17.75 15.86 -15.13
N GLY A 532 -17.71 17.18 -14.95
CA GLY A 532 -16.48 17.98 -14.93
C GLY A 532 -15.53 17.56 -13.81
N PHE A 533 -16.05 17.34 -12.59
CA PHE A 533 -15.24 16.84 -11.47
C PHE A 533 -14.75 15.40 -11.67
N THR A 534 -15.49 14.58 -12.41
CA THR A 534 -15.11 13.17 -12.63
C THR A 534 -14.30 12.95 -13.91
N ALA A 535 -14.33 13.88 -14.88
CA ALA A 535 -13.60 13.78 -16.14
C ALA A 535 -12.07 13.78 -15.97
N THR A 536 -11.55 14.52 -14.99
CA THR A 536 -10.13 14.50 -14.63
C THR A 536 -9.67 13.15 -14.06
N ARG A 537 -10.62 12.32 -13.63
CA ARG A 537 -10.41 10.99 -13.07
C ARG A 537 -9.90 9.98 -14.11
N ASP A 538 -10.42 10.01 -15.34
CA ASP A 538 -10.12 9.00 -16.37
C ASP A 538 -8.64 9.00 -16.81
N ASN A 539 -7.98 10.15 -16.77
CA ASN A 539 -6.56 10.26 -17.14
C ASN A 539 -5.60 9.69 -16.08
N GLY A 540 -6.01 9.65 -14.81
CA GLY A 540 -5.25 9.04 -13.71
C GLY A 540 -5.56 7.57 -13.45
N LEU A 541 -6.74 7.07 -13.88
CA LEU A 541 -7.22 5.71 -13.60
C LEU A 541 -6.38 4.64 -14.28
N ARG A 542 -5.95 4.83 -15.54
CA ARG A 542 -5.15 3.84 -16.27
C ARG A 542 -3.83 3.50 -15.57
N ALA A 543 -3.21 4.47 -14.91
CA ALA A 543 -2.00 4.26 -14.12
C ALA A 543 -2.28 3.59 -12.76
N ARG A 544 -3.51 3.66 -12.26
CA ARG A 544 -3.95 3.07 -10.98
C ARG A 544 -4.55 1.69 -11.13
N ASP A 545 -5.15 1.37 -12.29
CA ASP A 545 -5.67 0.02 -12.62
C ASP A 545 -4.60 -1.04 -12.45
N ASP A 546 -3.34 -0.69 -12.72
CA ASP A 546 -2.19 -1.56 -12.57
C ASP A 546 -1.75 -1.82 -11.12
N LEU A 547 -2.34 -1.13 -10.14
CA LEU A 547 -2.00 -1.30 -8.71
C LEU A 547 -2.85 -2.36 -8.00
N ALA A 548 -4.01 -2.73 -8.57
CA ALA A 548 -4.87 -3.77 -8.03
C ALA A 548 -4.51 -5.14 -8.63
N ASP A 549 -4.52 -6.18 -7.79
CA ASP A 549 -4.35 -7.57 -8.25
C ASP A 549 -5.62 -8.10 -8.92
N LEU A 550 -6.78 -7.66 -8.44
CA LEU A 550 -8.06 -7.91 -9.08
C LEU A 550 -8.88 -6.61 -9.15
N HIS A 551 -9.14 -6.14 -10.37
CA HIS A 551 -9.97 -4.96 -10.64
C HIS A 551 -11.36 -5.43 -11.12
N LEU A 552 -12.37 -5.26 -10.26
CA LEU A 552 -13.77 -5.59 -10.54
C LEU A 552 -14.51 -4.36 -11.04
N ARG A 553 -14.80 -4.29 -12.32
CA ARG A 553 -15.70 -3.31 -12.91
C ARG A 553 -17.12 -3.79 -12.76
N MET A 554 -17.77 -3.33 -11.68
CA MET A 554 -19.10 -3.82 -11.31
C MET A 554 -20.16 -3.53 -12.39
N PRO A 555 -21.18 -4.41 -12.54
CA PRO A 555 -22.20 -4.30 -13.58
C PRO A 555 -23.24 -3.22 -13.25
N VAL A 556 -22.82 -1.96 -13.30
CA VAL A 556 -23.62 -0.79 -12.91
C VAL A 556 -24.28 -0.06 -14.09
N GLN A 557 -24.23 -0.64 -15.31
CA GLN A 557 -24.83 -0.04 -16.51
C GLN A 557 -26.33 0.20 -16.29
N GLY A 558 -26.78 1.36 -16.75
CA GLY A 558 -28.18 1.80 -16.61
C GLY A 558 -28.56 2.37 -15.24
N VAL A 559 -27.70 2.28 -14.22
CA VAL A 559 -27.94 2.89 -12.91
C VAL A 559 -27.39 4.31 -12.87
N ARG A 560 -28.27 5.29 -12.56
CA ARG A 560 -27.87 6.71 -12.38
C ARG A 560 -27.34 6.91 -10.95
N MET A 561 -26.51 7.93 -10.77
CA MET A 561 -25.84 8.24 -9.48
C MET A 561 -26.82 8.45 -8.31
N PHE A 562 -28.03 8.93 -8.57
CA PHE A 562 -29.08 9.20 -7.56
C PHE A 562 -30.36 8.40 -7.81
N ASP A 563 -30.26 7.28 -8.52
CA ASP A 563 -31.40 6.38 -8.73
C ASP A 563 -31.35 5.26 -7.70
N TRP A 564 -32.06 5.47 -6.61
CA TRP A 564 -32.14 4.53 -5.49
C TRP A 564 -33.12 3.37 -5.73
N ARG A 565 -33.73 3.27 -6.93
CA ARG A 565 -34.66 2.19 -7.28
C ARG A 565 -33.91 0.97 -7.79
N GLY A 566 -34.44 -0.20 -7.53
CA GLY A 566 -33.86 -1.46 -8.03
C GLY A 566 -32.55 -1.87 -7.36
N ILE A 567 -32.36 -1.49 -6.11
CA ILE A 567 -31.17 -1.84 -5.31
C ILE A 567 -30.95 -3.36 -5.23
N GLU A 568 -32.02 -4.16 -5.04
CA GLU A 568 -31.94 -5.62 -4.94
C GLU A 568 -31.40 -6.22 -6.24
N SER A 569 -31.97 -5.83 -7.38
CA SER A 569 -31.52 -6.31 -8.70
C SER A 569 -30.05 -5.94 -8.96
N LEU A 570 -29.61 -4.76 -8.52
CA LEU A 570 -28.20 -4.36 -8.64
C LEU A 570 -27.30 -5.23 -7.74
N VAL A 571 -27.71 -5.50 -6.51
CA VAL A 571 -26.98 -6.35 -5.56
C VAL A 571 -26.86 -7.77 -6.11
N ASP A 572 -27.96 -8.36 -6.62
CA ASP A 572 -27.97 -9.74 -7.12
C ASP A 572 -27.05 -9.91 -8.34
N ARG A 573 -27.20 -9.07 -9.37
CA ARG A 573 -26.31 -9.15 -10.54
C ARG A 573 -24.84 -8.86 -10.21
N SER A 574 -24.58 -8.00 -9.22
CA SER A 574 -23.24 -7.70 -8.75
C SER A 574 -22.65 -8.84 -7.95
N TYR A 575 -23.48 -9.57 -7.20
CA TYR A 575 -23.09 -10.77 -6.50
C TYR A 575 -22.68 -11.89 -7.47
N GLU A 576 -23.51 -12.17 -8.49
CA GLU A 576 -23.20 -13.20 -9.50
C GLU A 576 -21.87 -12.88 -10.22
N TYR A 577 -21.71 -11.62 -10.64
CA TYR A 577 -20.48 -11.16 -11.28
C TYR A 577 -19.26 -11.30 -10.37
N ALA A 578 -19.36 -10.82 -9.12
CA ALA A 578 -18.26 -10.87 -8.17
C ALA A 578 -17.90 -12.31 -7.78
N LEU A 579 -18.90 -13.17 -7.61
CA LEU A 579 -18.70 -14.58 -7.27
C LEU A 579 -17.90 -15.31 -8.37
N ALA A 580 -18.27 -15.11 -9.63
CA ALA A 580 -17.56 -15.70 -10.76
C ALA A 580 -16.12 -15.19 -10.86
N ALA A 581 -15.92 -13.87 -10.72
CA ALA A 581 -14.60 -13.24 -10.79
C ALA A 581 -13.68 -13.66 -9.63
N LEU A 582 -14.22 -13.74 -8.41
CA LEU A 582 -13.45 -14.17 -7.23
C LEU A 582 -13.07 -15.66 -7.31
N LYS A 583 -13.97 -16.54 -7.78
CA LYS A 583 -13.63 -17.95 -8.02
C LYS A 583 -12.49 -18.09 -9.02
N GLY A 584 -12.56 -17.37 -10.14
CA GLY A 584 -11.48 -17.33 -11.15
C GLY A 584 -10.14 -16.88 -10.56
N TYR A 585 -10.15 -15.79 -9.80
CA TYR A 585 -8.97 -15.24 -9.14
C TYR A 585 -8.35 -16.24 -8.13
N LEU A 586 -9.17 -16.90 -7.32
CA LEU A 586 -8.69 -17.90 -6.37
C LEU A 586 -8.10 -19.13 -7.07
N ASP A 587 -8.69 -19.58 -8.16
CA ASP A 587 -8.18 -20.72 -8.94
C ASP A 587 -6.83 -20.39 -9.60
N GLU A 588 -6.67 -19.18 -10.12
CA GLU A 588 -5.39 -18.72 -10.68
C GLU A 588 -4.30 -18.64 -9.59
N ARG A 589 -4.60 -18.09 -8.43
CA ARG A 589 -3.67 -18.08 -7.29
C ARG A 589 -3.25 -19.49 -6.89
N ARG A 590 -4.20 -20.42 -6.75
CA ARG A 590 -3.90 -21.83 -6.45
C ARG A 590 -3.01 -22.50 -7.50
N ARG A 591 -3.16 -22.12 -8.78
CA ARG A 591 -2.29 -22.62 -9.87
C ARG A 591 -0.90 -22.00 -9.81
N ALA A 592 -0.79 -20.72 -9.45
CA ALA A 592 0.49 -20.02 -9.31
C ALA A 592 1.31 -20.53 -8.13
N ASP A 593 0.65 -20.95 -7.04
CA ASP A 593 1.29 -21.48 -5.83
C ASP A 593 1.73 -22.95 -5.97
N ARG A 594 1.32 -23.66 -7.03
CA ARG A 594 1.82 -25.02 -7.31
C ARG A 594 3.25 -24.95 -7.80
N PRO A 595 4.20 -25.77 -7.26
CA PRO A 595 5.57 -25.81 -7.73
C PRO A 595 5.61 -26.33 -9.17
N GLY A 596 5.68 -25.42 -10.14
CA GLY A 596 5.88 -25.69 -11.56
C GLY A 596 7.30 -25.32 -12.01
N PRO A 597 7.77 -25.76 -13.18
CA PRO A 597 9.10 -25.42 -13.66
C PRO A 597 9.28 -23.91 -13.73
N ARG A 598 10.40 -23.44 -13.23
CA ARG A 598 10.80 -22.04 -13.04
C ARG A 598 10.60 -21.22 -14.31
N GLY A 599 9.80 -20.17 -14.24
CA GLY A 599 9.82 -19.09 -15.23
C GLY A 599 8.47 -18.73 -15.87
N ARG A 600 7.48 -18.25 -15.11
CA ARG A 600 6.42 -17.42 -15.68
C ARG A 600 6.21 -16.17 -14.80
N PRO A 601 6.18 -14.95 -15.40
CA PRO A 601 5.84 -13.73 -14.69
C PRO A 601 4.38 -13.79 -14.21
N HIS A 602 4.08 -13.17 -13.07
CA HIS A 602 2.73 -13.03 -12.53
C HIS A 602 1.80 -12.44 -13.59
N LEU A 603 0.86 -13.24 -14.07
CA LEU A 603 -0.21 -12.80 -14.97
C LEU A 603 -1.26 -12.11 -14.10
N ARG A 604 -1.44 -10.81 -14.34
CA ARG A 604 -2.53 -10.02 -13.77
C ARG A 604 -3.81 -10.35 -14.52
N THR A 605 -4.84 -10.79 -13.80
CA THR A 605 -6.14 -11.11 -14.38
C THR A 605 -6.99 -9.86 -14.54
N ARG A 606 -7.42 -9.60 -15.77
CA ARG A 606 -8.59 -8.76 -16.03
C ARG A 606 -9.83 -9.65 -15.98
N ALA A 607 -10.81 -9.27 -15.17
CA ALA A 607 -12.11 -9.94 -15.20
C ALA A 607 -12.69 -9.89 -16.63
N PRO A 608 -13.35 -10.96 -17.12
CA PRO A 608 -13.88 -10.99 -18.47
C PRO A 608 -14.84 -9.84 -18.69
N ALA A 609 -14.65 -9.11 -19.80
CA ALA A 609 -15.59 -8.10 -20.23
C ALA A 609 -16.93 -8.79 -20.55
N LEU A 610 -18.02 -8.30 -19.97
CA LEU A 610 -19.36 -8.73 -20.36
C LEU A 610 -19.55 -8.45 -21.85
N THR A 611 -19.61 -9.49 -22.66
CA THR A 611 -19.98 -9.38 -24.07
C THR A 611 -21.43 -8.84 -24.11
N PRO A 612 -21.75 -7.75 -24.82
CA PRO A 612 -23.14 -7.32 -24.94
C PRO A 612 -23.95 -8.44 -25.57
N ALA A 613 -25.04 -8.83 -24.91
CA ALA A 613 -26.00 -9.79 -25.48
C ALA A 613 -26.40 -9.29 -26.88
N ALA A 614 -26.22 -10.14 -27.88
CA ALA A 614 -26.55 -9.86 -29.25
C ALA A 614 -28.00 -9.34 -29.33
N ARG A 615 -28.17 -8.09 -29.76
CA ARG A 615 -29.50 -7.55 -30.05
C ARG A 615 -30.10 -8.44 -31.15
N GLY A 616 -31.19 -9.13 -30.83
CA GLY A 616 -31.97 -9.88 -31.80
C GLY A 616 -32.33 -8.96 -32.97
N ARG A 617 -32.01 -9.38 -34.19
CA ARG A 617 -32.47 -8.72 -35.41
C ARG A 617 -34.01 -8.75 -35.43
N PRO A 618 -34.68 -7.64 -35.77
CA PRO A 618 -36.12 -7.69 -36.06
C PRO A 618 -36.38 -8.52 -37.33
N PRO A 619 -37.52 -9.24 -37.39
CA PRO A 619 -37.83 -10.08 -38.54
C PRO A 619 -38.02 -9.19 -39.80
N GLY A 620 -37.37 -9.60 -40.87
CA GLY A 620 -37.39 -8.89 -42.15
C GLY A 620 -38.77 -8.79 -42.74
N SER A 621 -39.17 -7.56 -43.11
CA SER A 621 -40.31 -7.29 -43.97
C SER A 621 -39.97 -7.72 -45.41
N GLY A 622 -40.70 -8.71 -45.89
CA GLY A 622 -40.57 -9.19 -47.27
C GLY A 622 -40.88 -8.12 -48.30
N SER A 623 -39.96 -7.90 -49.19
CA SER A 623 -40.17 -7.12 -50.43
C SER A 623 -41.00 -7.92 -51.43
N ARG A 624 -42.22 -7.50 -51.70
CA ARG A 624 -42.92 -7.91 -52.94
C ARG A 624 -42.44 -7.00 -54.08
N GLY A 625 -41.93 -7.70 -55.11
CA GLY A 625 -41.62 -7.08 -56.36
C GLY A 625 -42.87 -6.63 -57.11
N GLY A 626 -42.72 -5.60 -57.90
CA GLY A 626 -43.71 -5.06 -58.86
C GLY A 626 -43.00 -4.28 -59.94
N SER A 627 -42.93 -4.92 -61.09
CA SER A 627 -42.49 -4.36 -62.35
C SER A 627 -43.37 -3.19 -62.82
N ARG A 628 -42.75 -2.09 -63.20
CA ARG A 628 -42.86 -1.33 -64.49
C ARG A 628 -41.96 -0.12 -64.43
#